data_fcd9abda2d71599a6bb85ae24df4f706
#
_entry.id   fcd9abda2d71599a6bb85ae24df4f706
#
_cell.length_a   1.000
_cell.length_b   1.000
_cell.length_c   1.000
_cell.angle_alpha   90.00
_cell.angle_beta   90.00
_cell.angle_gamma   90.00
#
_symmetry.space_group_name_H-M   'P 1'
#
loop_
_entity.id
_entity.type
_entity.pdbx_description
1 polymer ?
#
loop_
_entity_poly.entity_id
_entity_poly.type
_entity_poly.pdbx_seq_one_letter_code
_entity_poly.pdbx_strand_id
1 'polypeptide(L)'
;MIEILIPGYKTFRFQHLVLDVNGTIAKDGHLIDGTKALLAELRSRLDIHLITADTHGNQEAINKQLALAAIQIPAQNQAEAKSGYVEALGADNIVAMGNGANDAAMIERAALGIAILGPEGAAGITLQKADVVVTDIRSALELLLYPKRLIATLRR
;
A
#
# COMPACT_ATOMS: atom_id res chain seq x y z
N MET A 1 7.38 8.20 -11.69
CA MET A 1 6.04 7.84 -12.18
C MET A 1 6.08 6.49 -12.87
N ILE A 2 5.07 5.65 -12.66
CA ILE A 2 4.87 4.36 -13.34
C ILE A 2 3.59 4.45 -14.15
N GLU A 3 3.68 4.22 -15.47
CA GLU A 3 2.51 4.17 -16.35
C GLU A 3 2.25 2.73 -16.78
N ILE A 4 1.00 2.26 -16.65
CA ILE A 4 0.57 0.89 -16.98
C ILE A 4 -0.76 0.95 -17.73
N LEU A 5 -0.75 0.54 -18.99
CA LEU A 5 -1.96 0.34 -19.79
C LEU A 5 -2.53 -1.05 -19.51
N ILE A 6 -3.75 -1.11 -19.02
CA ILE A 6 -4.50 -2.37 -18.86
C ILE A 6 -5.48 -2.51 -20.03
N PRO A 7 -5.28 -3.48 -20.92
CA PRO A 7 -6.17 -3.69 -22.07
C PRO A 7 -7.62 -3.96 -21.66
N GLY A 8 -8.55 -3.26 -22.28
CA GLY A 8 -9.98 -3.37 -21.98
C GLY A 8 -10.42 -2.69 -20.69
N TYR A 9 -9.52 -1.98 -19.99
CA TYR A 9 -9.85 -1.33 -18.75
C TYR A 9 -9.44 0.16 -18.74
N LYS A 10 -8.25 0.49 -18.22
CA LYS A 10 -7.76 1.88 -18.12
C LYS A 10 -6.22 1.96 -18.16
N THR A 11 -5.70 3.18 -18.33
CA THR A 11 -4.29 3.46 -18.13
C THR A 11 -4.09 4.04 -16.73
N PHE A 12 -3.26 3.39 -15.94
CA PHE A 12 -2.80 3.92 -14.65
C PHE A 12 -1.58 4.81 -14.83
N ARG A 13 -1.49 5.89 -14.03
CA ARG A 13 -0.33 6.78 -13.93
C ARG A 13 0.00 7.01 -12.46
N PHE A 14 0.78 6.12 -11.89
CA PHE A 14 1.11 6.17 -10.46
C PHE A 14 2.25 7.14 -10.18
N GLN A 15 2.06 8.02 -9.24
CA GLN A 15 3.06 8.93 -8.69
C GLN A 15 3.40 8.59 -7.25
N HIS A 16 2.45 8.08 -6.49
CA HIS A 16 2.55 7.80 -5.07
C HIS A 16 2.22 6.34 -4.73
N LEU A 17 2.93 5.80 -3.75
CA LEU A 17 2.64 4.52 -3.12
C LEU A 17 2.36 4.77 -1.64
N VAL A 18 1.14 4.52 -1.19
CA VAL A 18 0.70 4.66 0.19
C VAL A 18 0.59 3.28 0.83
N LEU A 19 1.30 3.08 1.94
CA LEU A 19 1.43 1.80 2.62
C LEU A 19 0.98 1.91 4.07
N ASP A 20 0.06 1.05 4.48
CA ASP A 20 -0.11 0.72 5.88
C ASP A 20 1.16 0.01 6.41
N VAL A 21 1.45 0.10 7.70
CA VAL A 21 2.66 -0.47 8.28
C VAL A 21 2.39 -1.82 8.92
N ASN A 22 1.64 -1.85 10.04
CA ASN A 22 1.45 -3.06 10.83
C ASN A 22 0.53 -4.06 10.13
N GLY A 23 1.03 -5.30 9.95
CA GLY A 23 0.31 -6.34 9.21
C GLY A 23 0.46 -6.25 7.68
N THR A 24 1.07 -5.17 7.17
CA THR A 24 1.30 -4.93 5.74
C THR A 24 2.79 -5.05 5.41
N ILE A 25 3.61 -4.08 5.79
CA ILE A 25 5.07 -4.11 5.58
C ILE A 25 5.84 -4.62 6.79
N ALA A 26 5.19 -4.68 7.95
CA ALA A 26 5.77 -5.14 9.21
C ALA A 26 4.89 -6.19 9.89
N LYS A 27 5.54 -7.13 10.59
CA LYS A 27 4.94 -8.13 11.45
C LYS A 27 5.53 -8.01 12.85
N ASP A 28 4.68 -7.97 13.87
CA ASP A 28 5.09 -7.86 15.28
C ASP A 28 6.09 -6.72 15.51
N GLY A 29 5.92 -5.59 14.82
CA GLY A 29 6.77 -4.41 14.89
C GLY A 29 8.10 -4.51 14.11
N HIS A 30 8.32 -5.58 13.36
CA HIS A 30 9.53 -5.79 12.56
C HIS A 30 9.21 -5.80 11.06
N LEU A 31 10.08 -5.13 10.29
CA LEU A 31 9.95 -5.10 8.83
C LEU A 31 10.05 -6.50 8.24
N ILE A 32 9.14 -6.83 7.34
CA ILE A 32 9.13 -8.12 6.62
C ILE A 32 10.32 -8.19 5.67
N ASP A 33 11.04 -9.31 5.68
CA ASP A 33 12.21 -9.55 4.86
C ASP A 33 11.95 -9.30 3.37
N GLY A 34 12.90 -8.64 2.70
CA GLY A 34 12.82 -8.30 1.28
C GLY A 34 12.07 -6.98 0.99
N THR A 35 11.24 -6.49 1.92
CA THR A 35 10.47 -5.25 1.72
C THR A 35 11.38 -4.04 1.50
N LYS A 36 12.45 -3.91 2.27
CA LYS A 36 13.39 -2.79 2.18
C LYS A 36 13.99 -2.65 0.78
N ALA A 37 14.45 -3.77 0.19
CA ALA A 37 15.08 -3.76 -1.12
C ALA A 37 14.09 -3.35 -2.23
N LEU A 38 12.87 -3.89 -2.20
CA LEU A 38 11.83 -3.57 -3.18
C LEU A 38 11.35 -2.12 -3.07
N LEU A 39 11.21 -1.60 -1.85
CA LEU A 39 10.88 -0.18 -1.64
C LEU A 39 12.00 0.74 -2.12
N ALA A 40 13.27 0.38 -1.88
CA ALA A 40 14.41 1.14 -2.37
C ALA A 40 14.42 1.24 -3.91
N GLU A 41 14.06 0.18 -4.61
CA GLU A 41 13.94 0.18 -6.07
C GLU A 41 12.77 1.06 -6.54
N LEU A 42 11.60 0.96 -5.88
CA LEU A 42 10.42 1.76 -6.23
C LEU A 42 10.59 3.26 -5.97
N ARG A 43 11.42 3.67 -4.99
CA ARG A 43 11.68 5.09 -4.67
C ARG A 43 12.25 5.90 -5.84
N SER A 44 12.87 5.26 -6.81
CA SER A 44 13.33 5.94 -8.02
C SER A 44 12.19 6.37 -8.95
N ARG A 45 10.99 5.83 -8.74
CA ARG A 45 9.82 6.01 -9.60
C ARG A 45 8.60 6.58 -8.89
N LEU A 46 8.45 6.31 -7.59
CA LEU A 46 7.29 6.67 -6.80
C LEU A 46 7.70 7.38 -5.51
N ASP A 47 6.89 8.34 -5.09
CA ASP A 47 6.96 8.87 -3.73
C ASP A 47 6.26 7.89 -2.79
N ILE A 48 7.01 7.41 -1.78
CA ILE A 48 6.52 6.38 -0.85
C ILE A 48 6.08 7.02 0.45
N HIS A 49 4.87 6.72 0.87
CA HIS A 49 4.23 7.21 2.08
C HIS A 49 3.87 6.03 3.00
N LEU A 50 4.36 6.05 4.22
CA LEU A 50 3.99 5.10 5.26
C LEU A 50 2.93 5.76 6.15
N ILE A 51 1.82 5.07 6.43
CA ILE A 51 0.77 5.56 7.31
C ILE A 51 0.55 4.56 8.44
N THR A 52 0.61 5.03 9.67
CA THR A 52 0.44 4.17 10.85
C THR A 52 -0.27 4.88 11.99
N ALA A 53 -1.01 4.10 12.78
CA ALA A 53 -1.51 4.54 14.08
C ALA A 53 -0.53 4.24 15.23
N ASP A 54 0.67 3.71 14.93
CA ASP A 54 1.74 3.32 15.88
C ASP A 54 1.25 2.45 17.04
N THR A 55 0.58 1.36 16.72
CA THR A 55 0.02 0.47 17.75
C THR A 55 1.07 -0.40 18.46
N HIS A 56 2.30 -0.49 17.96
CA HIS A 56 3.34 -1.40 18.47
C HIS A 56 4.59 -0.70 19.01
N GLY A 57 4.70 0.64 18.95
CA GLY A 57 5.84 1.40 19.47
C GLY A 57 7.18 1.21 18.76
N ASN A 58 7.23 0.45 17.66
CA ASN A 58 8.46 0.14 16.92
C ASN A 58 8.62 0.97 15.64
N GLN A 59 7.77 1.96 15.42
CA GLN A 59 7.73 2.72 14.17
C GLN A 59 9.06 3.45 13.88
N GLU A 60 9.72 3.96 14.91
CA GLU A 60 11.00 4.66 14.73
C GLU A 60 12.10 3.76 14.14
N ALA A 61 12.15 2.51 14.56
CA ALA A 61 13.10 1.53 14.02
C ALA A 61 12.83 1.25 12.53
N ILE A 62 11.56 1.14 12.15
CA ILE A 62 11.15 0.96 10.74
C ILE A 62 11.49 2.20 9.92
N ASN A 63 11.21 3.40 10.44
CA ASN A 63 11.56 4.66 9.80
C ASN A 63 13.06 4.76 9.49
N LYS A 64 13.90 4.38 10.45
CA LYS A 64 15.37 4.35 10.28
C LYS A 64 15.80 3.33 9.22
N GLN A 65 15.24 2.12 9.25
CA GLN A 65 15.58 1.07 8.29
C GLN A 65 15.23 1.44 6.86
N LEU A 66 14.11 2.13 6.67
CA LEU A 66 13.61 2.55 5.36
C LEU A 66 14.11 3.94 4.96
N ALA A 67 14.69 4.71 5.87
CA ALA A 67 14.97 6.14 5.70
C ALA A 67 13.73 6.92 5.21
N LEU A 68 12.58 6.62 5.82
CA LEU A 68 11.27 7.22 5.57
C LEU A 68 10.62 7.55 6.91
N ALA A 69 10.06 8.75 7.03
CA ALA A 69 9.23 9.10 8.18
C ALA A 69 7.78 8.66 7.93
N ALA A 70 7.25 7.81 8.78
CA ALA A 70 5.83 7.45 8.70
C ALA A 70 4.95 8.63 9.17
N ILE A 71 3.82 8.76 8.50
CA ILE A 71 2.77 9.69 8.87
C ILE A 71 1.96 9.03 9.96
N GLN A 72 1.97 9.63 11.15
CA GLN A 72 1.14 9.17 12.26
C GLN A 72 -0.26 9.74 12.13
N ILE A 73 -1.25 8.86 12.20
CA ILE A 73 -2.66 9.22 12.23
C ILE A 73 -3.22 9.02 13.65
N PRO A 74 -4.29 9.75 14.01
CA PRO A 74 -4.95 9.57 15.29
C PRO A 74 -5.44 8.14 15.47
N ALA A 75 -5.44 7.64 16.72
CA ALA A 75 -5.98 6.34 17.06
C ALA A 75 -7.50 6.23 16.80
N GLN A 76 -8.18 7.37 16.78
CA GLN A 76 -9.60 7.48 16.46
C GLN A 76 -9.79 7.86 14.99
N ASN A 77 -10.84 7.32 14.36
CA ASN A 77 -11.21 7.62 12.96
C ASN A 77 -10.09 7.31 11.95
N GLN A 78 -9.36 6.22 12.16
CA GLN A 78 -8.21 5.84 11.33
C GLN A 78 -8.59 5.65 9.85
N ALA A 79 -9.73 5.06 9.56
CA ALA A 79 -10.20 4.84 8.19
C ALA A 79 -10.42 6.16 7.44
N GLU A 80 -11.04 7.14 8.08
CA GLU A 80 -11.26 8.47 7.52
C GLU A 80 -9.94 9.22 7.33
N ALA A 81 -9.03 9.14 8.32
CA ALA A 81 -7.72 9.79 8.24
C ALA A 81 -6.88 9.23 7.08
N LYS A 82 -6.86 7.90 6.89
CA LYS A 82 -6.13 7.25 5.80
C LYS A 82 -6.73 7.60 4.43
N SER A 83 -8.05 7.54 4.31
CA SER A 83 -8.76 7.91 3.07
C SER A 83 -8.59 9.38 2.72
N GLY A 84 -8.71 10.27 3.71
CA GLY A 84 -8.48 11.72 3.54
C GLY A 84 -7.05 12.04 3.09
N TYR A 85 -6.07 11.30 3.60
CA TYR A 85 -4.68 11.45 3.14
C TYR A 85 -4.52 11.09 1.66
N VAL A 86 -5.11 9.98 1.22
CA VAL A 86 -5.12 9.57 -0.20
C VAL A 86 -5.81 10.60 -1.08
N GLU A 87 -6.93 11.15 -0.63
CA GLU A 87 -7.62 12.24 -1.36
C GLU A 87 -6.76 13.49 -1.51
N ALA A 88 -6.12 13.92 -0.42
CA ALA A 88 -5.29 15.12 -0.40
C ALA A 88 -4.06 15.01 -1.32
N LEU A 89 -3.51 13.80 -1.51
CA LEU A 89 -2.40 13.54 -2.43
C LEU A 89 -2.84 13.46 -3.91
N GLY A 90 -4.13 13.28 -4.19
CA GLY A 90 -4.64 13.05 -5.55
C GLY A 90 -4.84 11.57 -5.85
N ALA A 91 -5.98 11.03 -5.42
CA ALA A 91 -6.33 9.62 -5.43
C ALA A 91 -6.09 8.90 -6.78
N ASP A 92 -6.28 9.61 -7.91
CA ASP A 92 -6.15 9.06 -9.27
C ASP A 92 -4.71 8.64 -9.65
N ASN A 93 -3.71 9.05 -8.86
CA ASN A 93 -2.29 8.76 -9.09
C ASN A 93 -1.66 7.86 -8.00
N ILE A 94 -2.49 7.23 -7.19
CA ILE A 94 -2.05 6.49 -6.00
C ILE A 94 -2.27 4.99 -6.15
N VAL A 95 -1.26 4.22 -5.72
CA VAL A 95 -1.43 2.83 -5.30
C VAL A 95 -1.52 2.82 -3.77
N ALA A 96 -2.57 2.24 -3.21
CA ALA A 96 -2.71 2.04 -1.76
C ALA A 96 -2.65 0.56 -1.41
N MET A 97 -1.91 0.21 -0.35
CA MET A 97 -1.76 -1.17 0.13
C MET A 97 -2.01 -1.25 1.63
N GLY A 98 -2.76 -2.25 2.05
CA GLY A 98 -3.10 -2.48 3.45
C GLY A 98 -3.81 -3.82 3.68
N ASN A 99 -4.07 -4.15 4.95
CA ASN A 99 -4.73 -5.41 5.33
C ASN A 99 -5.89 -5.22 6.31
N GLY A 100 -5.88 -4.16 7.10
CA GLY A 100 -6.85 -3.93 8.17
C GLY A 100 -8.16 -3.32 7.70
N ALA A 101 -9.21 -3.42 8.52
CA ALA A 101 -10.50 -2.79 8.23
C ALA A 101 -10.39 -1.26 8.10
N ASN A 102 -9.43 -0.64 8.80
CA ASN A 102 -9.11 0.78 8.71
C ASN A 102 -8.44 1.19 7.40
N ASP A 103 -8.02 0.22 6.55
CA ASP A 103 -7.43 0.46 5.24
C ASP A 103 -8.48 0.43 4.11
N ALA A 104 -9.65 -0.12 4.37
CA ALA A 104 -10.67 -0.35 3.34
C ALA A 104 -11.03 0.91 2.55
N ALA A 105 -11.23 2.04 3.26
CA ALA A 105 -11.61 3.30 2.63
C ALA A 105 -10.48 3.91 1.78
N MET A 106 -9.22 3.85 2.22
CA MET A 106 -8.10 4.34 1.41
C MET A 106 -7.85 3.44 0.18
N ILE A 107 -8.02 2.12 0.34
CA ILE A 107 -7.88 1.14 -0.75
C ILE A 107 -8.96 1.37 -1.82
N GLU A 108 -10.21 1.54 -1.41
CA GLU A 108 -11.32 1.85 -2.33
C GLU A 108 -11.12 3.17 -3.08
N ARG A 109 -10.54 4.17 -2.39
CA ARG A 109 -10.38 5.53 -2.92
C ARG A 109 -9.21 5.66 -3.91
N ALA A 110 -8.15 4.89 -3.75
CA ALA A 110 -6.96 4.96 -4.59
C ALA A 110 -7.24 4.54 -6.05
N ALA A 111 -6.40 4.99 -6.98
CA ALA A 111 -6.45 4.55 -8.38
C ALA A 111 -6.29 3.02 -8.51
N LEU A 112 -5.47 2.43 -7.65
CA LEU A 112 -5.29 0.98 -7.50
C LEU A 112 -5.19 0.64 -6.01
N GLY A 113 -6.17 -0.09 -5.51
CA GLY A 113 -6.20 -0.63 -4.17
C GLY A 113 -5.74 -2.08 -4.13
N ILE A 114 -4.72 -2.39 -3.32
CA ILE A 114 -4.20 -3.75 -3.15
C ILE A 114 -4.38 -4.18 -1.69
N ALA A 115 -5.16 -5.22 -1.46
CA ALA A 115 -5.27 -5.87 -0.16
C ALA A 115 -4.22 -6.97 -0.01
N ILE A 116 -3.58 -7.00 1.16
CA ILE A 116 -2.53 -7.97 1.47
C ILE A 116 -3.05 -8.96 2.49
N LEU A 117 -3.19 -10.22 2.08
CA LEU A 117 -3.51 -11.34 2.95
C LEU A 117 -2.21 -11.83 3.62
N GLY A 118 -1.65 -10.97 4.47
CA GLY A 118 -0.34 -11.17 5.08
C GLY A 118 -0.39 -11.93 6.40
N PRO A 119 0.66 -11.79 7.23
CA PRO A 119 0.83 -12.58 8.46
C PRO A 119 -0.24 -12.32 9.53
N GLU A 120 -0.91 -11.17 9.49
CA GLU A 120 -2.03 -10.84 10.38
C GLU A 120 -3.40 -11.09 9.75
N GLY A 121 -3.43 -11.67 8.53
CA GLY A 121 -4.66 -11.79 7.74
C GLY A 121 -5.07 -10.47 7.10
N ALA A 122 -6.27 -10.44 6.52
CA ALA A 122 -6.88 -9.23 5.99
C ALA A 122 -8.36 -9.18 6.37
N ALA A 123 -8.85 -7.98 6.67
CA ALA A 123 -10.26 -7.77 6.98
C ALA A 123 -11.13 -8.03 5.74
N GLY A 124 -12.27 -8.73 5.91
CA GLY A 124 -13.16 -9.05 4.79
C GLY A 124 -13.63 -7.83 4.02
N ILE A 125 -13.90 -6.71 4.71
CA ILE A 125 -14.26 -5.44 4.05
C ILE A 125 -13.14 -4.90 3.15
N THR A 126 -11.88 -5.06 3.57
CA THR A 126 -10.71 -4.62 2.81
C THR A 126 -10.51 -5.45 1.55
N LEU A 127 -10.73 -6.77 1.65
CA LEU A 127 -10.73 -7.66 0.48
C LEU A 127 -11.82 -7.28 -0.53
N GLN A 128 -13.00 -6.89 -0.08
CA GLN A 128 -14.12 -6.50 -0.94
C GLN A 128 -13.88 -5.18 -1.67
N LYS A 129 -13.09 -4.27 -1.08
CA LYS A 129 -12.80 -2.94 -1.64
C LYS A 129 -11.57 -2.88 -2.52
N ALA A 130 -10.73 -3.91 -2.48
CA ALA A 130 -9.51 -3.97 -3.25
C ALA A 130 -9.74 -4.32 -4.72
N ASP A 131 -8.94 -3.72 -5.61
CA ASP A 131 -8.86 -4.12 -7.02
C ASP A 131 -8.07 -5.43 -7.19
N VAL A 132 -7.06 -5.63 -6.33
CA VAL A 132 -6.19 -6.81 -6.34
C VAL A 132 -5.95 -7.31 -4.92
N VAL A 133 -5.94 -8.61 -4.75
CA VAL A 133 -5.59 -9.27 -3.48
C VAL A 133 -4.32 -10.09 -3.71
N VAL A 134 -3.34 -9.95 -2.83
CA VAL A 134 -2.08 -10.72 -2.85
C VAL A 134 -1.82 -11.36 -1.50
N THR A 135 -0.99 -12.39 -1.48
CA THR A 135 -0.71 -13.16 -0.28
C THR A 135 0.40 -12.59 0.60
N ASP A 136 1.21 -11.68 0.06
CA ASP A 136 2.32 -11.05 0.78
C ASP A 136 2.73 -9.71 0.17
N ILE A 137 3.42 -8.89 0.97
CA ILE A 137 3.85 -7.54 0.57
C ILE A 137 4.85 -7.55 -0.59
N ARG A 138 5.73 -8.54 -0.67
CA ARG A 138 6.73 -8.60 -1.76
C ARG A 138 6.02 -8.80 -3.09
N SER A 139 5.07 -9.72 -3.14
CA SER A 139 4.23 -9.93 -4.33
C SER A 139 3.51 -8.64 -4.74
N ALA A 140 2.97 -7.86 -3.78
CA ALA A 140 2.32 -6.59 -4.07
C ALA A 140 3.29 -5.57 -4.70
N LEU A 141 4.47 -5.38 -4.10
CA LEU A 141 5.48 -4.43 -4.61
C LEU A 141 6.01 -4.86 -5.98
N GLU A 142 6.18 -6.16 -6.18
CA GLU A 142 6.61 -6.72 -7.47
C GLU A 142 5.60 -6.50 -8.60
N LEU A 143 4.29 -6.36 -8.33
CA LEU A 143 3.32 -5.98 -9.36
C LEU A 143 3.63 -4.63 -9.99
N LEU A 144 4.22 -3.70 -9.22
CA LEU A 144 4.62 -2.38 -9.72
C LEU A 144 5.96 -2.40 -10.44
N LEU A 145 6.88 -3.28 -10.03
CA LEU A 145 8.19 -3.47 -10.67
C LEU A 145 8.08 -4.28 -11.96
N TYR A 146 7.16 -5.24 -12.01
CA TYR A 146 6.91 -6.14 -13.13
C TYR A 146 5.47 -5.97 -13.66
N PRO A 147 5.15 -4.86 -14.37
CA PRO A 147 3.78 -4.50 -14.74
C PRO A 147 3.02 -5.56 -15.53
N LYS A 148 3.70 -6.43 -16.25
CA LYS A 148 3.08 -7.54 -16.99
C LYS A 148 2.23 -8.46 -16.09
N ARG A 149 2.61 -8.61 -14.81
CA ARG A 149 1.85 -9.41 -13.83
C ARG A 149 0.52 -8.73 -13.50
N LEU A 150 0.55 -7.41 -13.25
CA LEU A 150 -0.65 -6.62 -12.97
C LEU A 150 -1.58 -6.57 -14.19
N ILE A 151 -1.02 -6.40 -15.40
CA ILE A 151 -1.77 -6.44 -16.65
C ILE A 151 -2.48 -7.79 -16.81
N ALA A 152 -1.79 -8.89 -16.55
CA ALA A 152 -2.39 -10.23 -16.66
C ALA A 152 -3.58 -10.43 -15.71
N THR A 153 -3.53 -9.81 -14.52
CA THR A 153 -4.60 -9.90 -13.51
C THR A 153 -5.80 -9.03 -13.86
N LEU A 154 -5.58 -7.80 -14.36
CA LEU A 154 -6.63 -6.77 -14.48
C LEU A 154 -7.20 -6.61 -15.90
N ARG A 155 -6.59 -7.19 -16.93
CA ARG A 155 -7.10 -7.13 -18.32
C ARG A 155 -8.52 -7.69 -18.42
N ARG A 156 -9.34 -7.07 -19.24
CA ARG A 156 -10.75 -7.44 -19.47
C ARG A 156 -10.98 -7.79 -20.94
#